data_0597ad28791ccd46fb18dc9c08c6e548
#
_entry.id   0597ad28791ccd46fb18dc9c08c6e548
#
_cell.length_a   1.000
_cell.length_b   1.000
_cell.length_c   1.000
_cell.angle_alpha   90.00
_cell.angle_beta   90.00
_cell.angle_gamma   90.00
#
_symmetry.space_group_name_H-M   'P 1'
#
loop_
_entity.id
_entity.type
_entity.pdbx_description
1 polymer ?
#
loop_
_entity_poly.entity_id
_entity_poly.type
_entity_poly.pdbx_seq_one_letter_code
_entity_poly.pdbx_strand_id
1 'polypeptide(L)'
;MFLFDELVNDIQVPVLLKMGDNISTDEILKGGADVLPLRSNIEKISEYSYFVIDESFHKRALTAYNEYGGHIVIAGENYAQGSSREHAAIAPKYLGQKAAIAKSYARIGRQNLINFGILPLIFVNNADYEKIAQDDILILTELRNAVKNGKNIFAKLKAKNKTIELTYQLSERQREIILQGGLINVMKSRT
;
A
#
# COMPACT_ATOMS: atom_id res chain seq x y z
N MET A 1 2.96 15.80 9.19
CA MET A 1 2.62 14.88 8.13
C MET A 1 1.25 14.27 8.38
N PHE A 2 0.36 14.29 7.41
CA PHE A 2 -1.00 13.81 7.55
C PHE A 2 -1.11 12.39 7.06
N LEU A 3 -1.38 11.47 7.97
CA LEU A 3 -1.52 10.04 7.70
C LEU A 3 -2.80 9.70 6.93
N PHE A 4 -3.75 10.63 6.87
CA PHE A 4 -5.14 10.35 6.50
C PHE A 4 -5.66 11.28 5.40
N ASP A 5 -4.87 11.45 4.34
CA ASP A 5 -5.38 12.14 3.16
C ASP A 5 -6.41 11.27 2.44
N GLU A 6 -7.47 11.89 1.96
CA GLU A 6 -8.47 11.22 1.12
C GLU A 6 -7.82 10.59 -0.13
N LEU A 7 -8.45 9.52 -0.63
CA LEU A 7 -8.01 8.91 -1.87
C LEU A 7 -8.13 9.92 -3.02
N VAL A 8 -7.02 10.24 -3.67
CA VAL A 8 -7.00 11.11 -4.85
C VAL A 8 -7.47 10.36 -6.10
N ASN A 9 -7.86 11.10 -7.13
CA ASN A 9 -8.37 10.46 -8.35
C ASN A 9 -7.28 9.93 -9.27
N ASP A 10 -6.17 10.63 -9.35
CA ASP A 10 -5.07 10.25 -10.24
C ASP A 10 -3.75 10.22 -9.47
N ILE A 11 -2.97 9.18 -9.68
CA ILE A 11 -1.62 9.05 -9.12
C ILE A 11 -0.62 8.61 -10.19
N GLN A 12 0.59 9.12 -10.09
CA GLN A 12 1.73 8.65 -10.86
C GLN A 12 2.87 8.43 -9.88
N VAL A 13 3.18 7.19 -9.57
CA VAL A 13 4.08 6.82 -8.48
C VAL A 13 4.99 5.65 -8.85
N PRO A 14 6.19 5.55 -8.27
CA PRO A 14 7.10 4.42 -8.47
C PRO A 14 6.65 3.18 -7.71
N VAL A 15 7.02 2.03 -8.26
CA VAL A 15 7.03 0.74 -7.57
C VAL A 15 8.33 0.64 -6.78
N LEU A 16 8.31 0.87 -5.47
CA LEU A 16 9.53 0.85 -4.66
C LEU A 16 10.05 -0.54 -4.34
N LEU A 17 9.16 -1.52 -4.21
CA LEU A 17 9.54 -2.91 -4.01
C LEU A 17 8.69 -3.83 -4.88
N LYS A 18 9.33 -4.85 -5.46
CA LYS A 18 8.68 -6.03 -6.01
C LYS A 18 9.12 -7.24 -5.19
N MET A 19 8.19 -7.82 -4.46
CA MET A 19 8.42 -8.91 -3.49
C MET A 19 7.75 -10.19 -3.98
N GLY A 20 8.29 -11.33 -3.56
CA GLY A 20 7.73 -12.65 -3.83
C GLY A 20 6.46 -12.97 -3.03
N ASP A 21 6.21 -14.28 -2.89
CA ASP A 21 5.08 -14.82 -2.13
C ASP A 21 5.35 -14.84 -0.62
N ASN A 22 4.27 -14.92 0.16
CA ASN A 22 4.30 -15.14 1.61
C ASN A 22 5.04 -14.07 2.42
N ILE A 23 5.02 -12.83 1.96
CA ILE A 23 5.62 -11.73 2.72
C ILE A 23 4.89 -11.56 4.06
N SER A 24 5.64 -11.69 5.13
CA SER A 24 5.13 -11.62 6.50
C SER A 24 5.03 -10.18 7.02
N THR A 25 4.24 -9.99 8.08
CA THR A 25 4.20 -8.69 8.78
C THR A 25 5.54 -8.32 9.42
N ASP A 26 6.42 -9.30 9.70
CA ASP A 26 7.78 -9.06 10.21
C ASP A 26 8.74 -8.55 9.11
N GLU A 27 8.50 -8.93 7.86
CA GLU A 27 9.23 -8.40 6.71
C GLU A 27 8.74 -7.00 6.31
N ILE A 28 7.44 -6.72 6.47
CA ILE A 28 6.88 -5.39 6.21
C ILE A 28 7.32 -4.39 7.27
N LEU A 29 7.34 -4.80 8.53
CA LEU A 29 7.86 -4.00 9.61
C LEU A 29 8.67 -4.90 10.55
N LYS A 30 9.98 -4.68 10.58
CA LYS A 30 10.89 -5.46 11.42
C LYS A 30 10.35 -5.60 12.84
N GLY A 31 10.24 -6.83 13.31
CA GLY A 31 9.98 -7.15 14.70
C GLY A 31 11.27 -7.17 15.51
N GLY A 32 11.16 -7.11 16.82
CA GLY A 32 12.30 -7.25 17.72
C GLY A 32 12.30 -6.28 18.90
N ALA A 33 13.16 -6.55 19.87
CA ALA A 33 13.26 -5.76 21.10
C ALA A 33 13.76 -4.33 20.85
N ASP A 34 14.47 -4.10 19.77
CA ASP A 34 15.00 -2.82 19.31
C ASP A 34 13.90 -1.93 18.67
N VAL A 35 12.87 -2.53 18.08
CA VAL A 35 11.79 -1.81 17.40
C VAL A 35 10.55 -1.64 18.28
N LEU A 36 10.29 -2.58 19.18
CA LEU A 36 9.11 -2.55 20.07
C LEU A 36 8.95 -1.26 20.88
N PRO A 37 10.00 -0.64 21.44
CA PRO A 37 9.89 0.61 22.18
C PRO A 37 9.46 1.80 21.32
N LEU A 38 9.60 1.70 19.99
CA LEU A 38 9.29 2.77 19.05
C LEU A 38 7.81 2.83 18.64
N ARG A 39 6.96 1.93 19.13
CA ARG A 39 5.55 1.81 18.73
C ARG A 39 4.74 3.11 18.86
N SER A 40 5.04 3.92 19.86
CA SER A 40 4.34 5.20 20.06
C SER A 40 4.92 6.34 19.21
N ASN A 41 5.99 6.10 18.46
CA ASN A 41 6.62 7.08 17.59
C ASN A 41 6.63 6.57 16.14
N ILE A 42 5.60 6.96 15.38
CA ILE A 42 5.39 6.48 14.01
C ILE A 42 6.53 6.88 13.08
N GLU A 43 7.10 8.06 13.26
CA GLU A 43 8.26 8.52 12.48
C GLU A 43 9.43 7.57 12.66
N LYS A 44 9.82 7.31 13.91
CA LYS A 44 10.94 6.42 14.23
C LYS A 44 10.71 4.97 13.80
N ILE A 45 9.52 4.43 14.05
CA ILE A 45 9.22 3.05 13.68
C ILE A 45 9.15 2.87 12.16
N SER A 46 8.78 3.93 11.40
CA SER A 46 8.70 3.86 9.94
C SER A 46 10.07 3.63 9.27
N GLU A 47 11.18 3.98 9.94
CA GLU A 47 12.53 3.69 9.48
C GLU A 47 12.78 2.17 9.28
N TYR A 48 12.01 1.33 9.97
CA TYR A 48 12.09 -0.13 9.91
C TYR A 48 11.10 -0.77 8.91
N SER A 49 10.36 0.05 8.15
CA SER A 49 9.47 -0.47 7.10
C SER A 49 10.27 -1.14 6.01
N TYR A 50 9.94 -2.41 5.71
CA TYR A 50 10.62 -3.26 4.74
C TYR A 50 12.13 -3.40 4.93
N PHE A 51 12.66 -3.00 6.07
CA PHE A 51 14.09 -2.99 6.37
C PHE A 51 14.75 -4.36 6.18
N VAL A 52 14.06 -5.44 6.50
CA VAL A 52 14.56 -6.82 6.33
C VAL A 52 14.73 -7.20 4.87
N ILE A 53 13.95 -6.58 3.97
CA ILE A 53 13.98 -6.84 2.53
C ILE A 53 14.96 -5.88 1.84
N ASP A 54 14.91 -4.59 2.23
CA ASP A 54 15.73 -3.52 1.65
C ASP A 54 16.02 -2.45 2.73
N GLU A 55 17.22 -2.45 3.27
CA GLU A 55 17.66 -1.48 4.27
C GLU A 55 17.60 -0.03 3.78
N SER A 56 17.63 0.18 2.47
CA SER A 56 17.54 1.50 1.85
C SER A 56 16.11 2.00 1.68
N PHE A 57 15.10 1.15 1.92
CA PHE A 57 13.70 1.43 1.62
C PHE A 57 13.21 2.76 2.21
N HIS A 58 13.50 3.03 3.47
CA HIS A 58 13.10 4.27 4.13
C HIS A 58 13.56 5.53 3.36
N LYS A 59 14.85 5.58 2.98
CA LYS A 59 15.40 6.71 2.23
C LYS A 59 14.76 6.84 0.85
N ARG A 60 14.58 5.73 0.15
CA ARG A 60 13.93 5.68 -1.18
C ARG A 60 12.47 6.13 -1.09
N ALA A 61 11.77 5.72 -0.03
CA ALA A 61 10.39 6.11 0.20
C ALA A 61 10.24 7.62 0.47
N LEU A 62 11.14 8.22 1.23
CA LEU A 62 11.17 9.67 1.44
C LEU A 62 11.43 10.42 0.12
N THR A 63 12.37 9.95 -0.69
CA THR A 63 12.62 10.51 -2.03
C THR A 63 11.38 10.41 -2.92
N ALA A 64 10.76 9.23 -2.98
CA ALA A 64 9.54 9.02 -3.76
C ALA A 64 8.36 9.87 -3.26
N TYR A 65 8.26 10.08 -1.94
CA TYR A 65 7.25 10.97 -1.38
C TYR A 65 7.45 12.42 -1.84
N ASN A 66 8.69 12.91 -1.83
CA ASN A 66 9.00 14.28 -2.24
C ASN A 66 8.80 14.51 -3.76
N GLU A 67 9.11 13.51 -4.59
CA GLU A 67 9.05 13.64 -6.05
C GLU A 67 7.66 13.31 -6.63
N TYR A 68 6.98 12.32 -6.05
CA TYR A 68 5.75 11.74 -6.61
C TYR A 68 4.55 11.78 -5.64
N GLY A 69 4.75 12.23 -4.41
CA GLY A 69 3.71 12.22 -3.37
C GLY A 69 3.44 10.85 -2.78
N GLY A 70 4.29 9.85 -3.04
CA GLY A 70 4.20 8.51 -2.48
C GLY A 70 4.69 7.40 -3.41
N HIS A 71 4.31 6.16 -3.10
CA HIS A 71 4.76 4.96 -3.80
C HIS A 71 3.75 3.82 -3.72
N ILE A 72 4.02 2.75 -4.47
CA ILE A 72 3.32 1.47 -4.46
C ILE A 72 4.34 0.35 -4.22
N VAL A 73 3.90 -0.74 -3.59
CA VAL A 73 4.65 -2.00 -3.50
C VAL A 73 3.92 -3.10 -4.23
N ILE A 74 4.66 -4.04 -4.79
CA ILE A 74 4.16 -5.22 -5.50
C ILE A 74 4.53 -6.46 -4.71
N ALA A 75 3.60 -7.42 -4.58
CA ALA A 75 3.85 -8.69 -3.93
C ALA A 75 3.21 -9.86 -4.69
N GLY A 76 3.67 -11.05 -4.42
CA GLY A 76 3.08 -12.30 -4.90
C GLY A 76 1.86 -12.72 -4.09
N GLU A 77 1.76 -14.03 -3.83
CA GLU A 77 0.66 -14.63 -3.06
C GLU A 77 0.80 -14.35 -1.55
N ASN A 78 -0.35 -14.27 -0.87
CA ASN A 78 -0.44 -14.25 0.60
C ASN A 78 0.38 -13.10 1.26
N TYR A 79 0.29 -11.90 0.68
CA TYR A 79 0.96 -10.71 1.22
C TYR A 79 0.41 -10.31 2.60
N ALA A 80 1.32 -9.88 3.48
CA ALA A 80 1.06 -9.43 4.86
C ALA A 80 0.51 -10.55 5.77
N GLN A 81 1.06 -11.77 5.63
CA GLN A 81 0.74 -12.89 6.51
C GLN A 81 1.30 -12.69 7.93
N GLY A 82 0.73 -13.40 8.90
CA GLY A 82 1.24 -13.46 10.26
C GLY A 82 0.38 -12.68 11.27
N SER A 83 1.02 -11.94 12.18
CA SER A 83 0.34 -11.32 13.30
C SER A 83 -0.48 -10.07 12.92
N SER A 84 -1.44 -9.72 13.78
CA SER A 84 -2.33 -8.55 13.62
C SER A 84 -1.62 -7.22 13.90
N ARG A 85 -0.45 -6.99 13.34
CA ARG A 85 0.33 -5.77 13.56
C ARG A 85 -0.18 -4.62 12.70
N GLU A 86 -0.93 -3.71 13.32
CA GLU A 86 -1.36 -2.46 12.67
C GLU A 86 -0.17 -1.62 12.18
N HIS A 87 0.95 -1.67 12.90
CA HIS A 87 2.17 -0.96 12.52
C HIS A 87 2.75 -1.40 11.16
N ALA A 88 2.49 -2.63 10.73
CA ALA A 88 2.84 -3.10 9.38
C ALA A 88 2.00 -2.44 8.26
N ALA A 89 1.00 -1.64 8.62
CA ALA A 89 0.27 -0.79 7.68
C ALA A 89 0.51 0.70 7.94
N ILE A 90 0.47 1.14 9.21
CA ILE A 90 0.62 2.58 9.52
C ILE A 90 2.03 3.09 9.23
N ALA A 91 3.08 2.29 9.44
CA ALA A 91 4.45 2.72 9.18
C ALA A 91 4.74 2.90 7.67
N PRO A 92 4.41 1.96 6.77
CA PRO A 92 4.45 2.20 5.33
C PRO A 92 3.56 3.36 4.87
N LYS A 93 2.36 3.51 5.46
CA LYS A 93 1.48 4.66 5.17
C LYS A 93 2.15 5.97 5.51
N TYR A 94 2.84 6.05 6.63
CA TYR A 94 3.62 7.23 7.04
C TYR A 94 4.66 7.62 5.99
N LEU A 95 5.29 6.64 5.35
CA LEU A 95 6.26 6.85 4.26
C LEU A 95 5.60 7.13 2.89
N GLY A 96 4.28 7.26 2.83
CA GLY A 96 3.56 7.61 1.61
C GLY A 96 3.11 6.44 0.75
N GLN A 97 3.03 5.21 1.31
CA GLN A 97 2.47 4.08 0.57
C GLN A 97 1.00 4.32 0.24
N LYS A 98 0.66 4.39 -1.04
CA LYS A 98 -0.71 4.64 -1.54
C LYS A 98 -1.50 3.36 -1.73
N ALA A 99 -0.84 2.33 -2.26
CA ALA A 99 -1.43 1.03 -2.52
C ALA A 99 -0.40 -0.08 -2.34
N ALA A 100 -0.90 -1.29 -2.17
CA ALA A 100 -0.16 -2.51 -2.45
C ALA A 100 -0.89 -3.24 -3.58
N ILE A 101 -0.16 -3.86 -4.51
CA ILE A 101 -0.72 -4.70 -5.56
C ILE A 101 -0.16 -6.11 -5.34
N ALA A 102 -1.02 -7.10 -5.14
CA ALA A 102 -0.60 -8.46 -4.87
C ALA A 102 -1.44 -9.48 -5.65
N LYS A 103 -0.94 -10.70 -5.78
CA LYS A 103 -1.74 -11.81 -6.30
C LYS A 103 -2.83 -12.20 -5.31
N SER A 104 -2.52 -12.20 -4.00
CA SER A 104 -3.47 -12.39 -2.90
C SER A 104 -2.95 -11.81 -1.59
N TYR A 105 -3.83 -11.72 -0.59
CA TYR A 105 -3.55 -11.14 0.74
C TYR A 105 -3.92 -12.08 1.87
N ALA A 106 -3.16 -12.05 2.95
CA ALA A 106 -3.63 -12.56 4.23
C ALA A 106 -4.75 -11.67 4.78
N ARG A 107 -5.81 -12.28 5.32
CA ARG A 107 -7.04 -11.59 5.74
C ARG A 107 -6.82 -10.42 6.69
N ILE A 108 -6.01 -10.62 7.73
CA ILE A 108 -5.76 -9.61 8.76
C ILE A 108 -4.92 -8.46 8.20
N GLY A 109 -3.83 -8.78 7.47
CA GLY A 109 -2.98 -7.77 6.84
C GLY A 109 -3.76 -6.89 5.86
N ARG A 110 -4.62 -7.49 5.03
CA ARG A 110 -5.51 -6.76 4.12
C ARG A 110 -6.44 -5.80 4.87
N GLN A 111 -7.04 -6.23 6.00
CA GLN A 111 -7.90 -5.36 6.79
C GLN A 111 -7.12 -4.18 7.39
N ASN A 112 -5.88 -4.40 7.83
CA ASN A 112 -5.03 -3.32 8.34
C ASN A 112 -4.71 -2.30 7.24
N LEU A 113 -4.38 -2.73 6.02
CA LEU A 113 -4.19 -1.82 4.89
C LEU A 113 -5.42 -0.92 4.67
N ILE A 114 -6.61 -1.51 4.67
CA ILE A 114 -7.88 -0.78 4.51
C ILE A 114 -8.07 0.24 5.64
N ASN A 115 -7.86 -0.17 6.89
CA ASN A 115 -8.06 0.69 8.06
C ASN A 115 -7.17 1.94 8.01
N PHE A 116 -5.98 1.85 7.41
CA PHE A 116 -5.04 2.97 7.26
C PHE A 116 -5.09 3.62 5.88
N GLY A 117 -6.11 3.32 5.05
CA GLY A 117 -6.29 3.98 3.75
C GLY A 117 -5.22 3.63 2.71
N ILE A 118 -4.60 2.44 2.83
CA ILE A 118 -3.75 1.85 1.78
C ILE A 118 -4.64 0.95 0.93
N LEU A 119 -4.73 1.23 -0.37
CA LEU A 119 -5.60 0.48 -1.27
C LEU A 119 -5.02 -0.90 -1.60
N PRO A 120 -5.68 -2.02 -1.18
CA PRO A 120 -5.22 -3.37 -1.48
C PRO A 120 -5.74 -3.83 -2.85
N LEU A 121 -4.93 -3.71 -3.88
CA LEU A 121 -5.24 -4.09 -5.25
C LEU A 121 -4.81 -5.53 -5.55
N ILE A 122 -5.57 -6.21 -6.40
CA ILE A 122 -5.34 -7.61 -6.80
C ILE A 122 -5.22 -7.65 -8.32
N PHE A 123 -4.27 -8.42 -8.83
CA PHE A 123 -4.16 -8.67 -10.25
C PHE A 123 -5.39 -9.43 -10.75
N VAL A 124 -6.06 -8.95 -11.80
CA VAL A 124 -7.10 -9.71 -12.50
C VAL A 124 -6.48 -10.91 -13.22
N ASN A 125 -5.30 -10.70 -13.82
CA ASN A 125 -4.48 -11.76 -14.37
C ASN A 125 -3.14 -11.83 -13.61
N ASN A 126 -2.91 -12.92 -12.89
CA ASN A 126 -1.68 -13.12 -12.10
C ASN A 126 -0.39 -13.08 -12.94
N ALA A 127 -0.46 -13.37 -14.24
CA ALA A 127 0.69 -13.24 -15.14
C ALA A 127 1.15 -11.78 -15.32
N ASP A 128 0.31 -10.81 -14.98
CA ASP A 128 0.66 -9.40 -15.05
C ASP A 128 1.68 -8.98 -13.99
N TYR A 129 1.81 -9.76 -12.91
CA TYR A 129 2.88 -9.60 -11.93
C TYR A 129 4.27 -9.58 -12.59
N GLU A 130 4.51 -10.43 -13.59
CA GLU A 130 5.81 -10.51 -14.29
C GLU A 130 6.09 -9.30 -15.19
N LYS A 131 5.05 -8.54 -15.55
CA LYS A 131 5.20 -7.36 -16.43
C LYS A 131 5.72 -6.13 -15.68
N ILE A 132 5.55 -6.08 -14.36
CA ILE A 132 5.98 -4.97 -13.51
C ILE A 132 7.37 -5.28 -12.95
N ALA A 133 8.28 -4.31 -13.04
CA ALA A 133 9.58 -4.35 -12.37
C ALA A 133 9.61 -3.34 -11.21
N GLN A 134 10.55 -3.53 -10.29
CA GLN A 134 10.90 -2.49 -9.32
C GLN A 134 11.36 -1.24 -10.08
N ASP A 135 11.04 -0.08 -9.55
CA ASP A 135 11.29 1.25 -10.09
C ASP A 135 10.48 1.61 -11.36
N ASP A 136 9.59 0.72 -11.85
CA ASP A 136 8.59 1.12 -12.85
C ASP A 136 7.69 2.22 -12.29
N ILE A 137 7.33 3.19 -13.12
CA ILE A 137 6.34 4.21 -12.77
C ILE A 137 4.95 3.73 -13.22
N LEU A 138 4.03 3.63 -12.27
CA LEU A 138 2.63 3.32 -12.52
C LEU A 138 1.79 4.60 -12.53
N ILE A 139 0.91 4.69 -13.52
CA ILE A 139 -0.10 5.75 -13.64
C ILE A 139 -1.46 5.09 -13.47
N LEU A 140 -2.18 5.49 -12.41
CA LEU A 140 -3.55 5.07 -12.16
C LEU A 140 -4.44 6.31 -12.25
N THR A 141 -5.39 6.29 -13.16
CA THR A 141 -6.36 7.36 -13.37
C THR A 141 -7.74 6.94 -12.93
N GLU A 142 -8.62 7.90 -12.63
CA GLU A 142 -9.99 7.65 -12.19
C GLU A 142 -10.08 6.75 -10.94
N LEU A 143 -9.03 6.70 -10.13
CA LEU A 143 -8.88 5.77 -9.01
C LEU A 143 -10.01 5.95 -7.97
N ARG A 144 -10.27 7.19 -7.55
CA ARG A 144 -11.34 7.51 -6.60
C ARG A 144 -12.71 7.15 -7.17
N ASN A 145 -12.95 7.50 -8.44
CA ASN A 145 -14.22 7.20 -9.12
C ASN A 145 -14.42 5.69 -9.30
N ALA A 146 -13.37 4.96 -9.65
CA ALA A 146 -13.42 3.50 -9.76
C ALA A 146 -13.77 2.84 -8.42
N VAL A 147 -13.09 3.23 -7.33
CA VAL A 147 -13.38 2.71 -5.98
C VAL A 147 -14.80 3.05 -5.53
N LYS A 148 -15.25 4.30 -5.74
CA LYS A 148 -16.61 4.73 -5.39
C LYS A 148 -17.68 3.88 -6.08
N ASN A 149 -17.48 3.57 -7.36
CA ASN A 149 -18.45 2.86 -8.18
C ASN A 149 -18.24 1.34 -8.24
N GLY A 150 -17.27 0.78 -7.52
CA GLY A 150 -16.98 -0.66 -7.50
C GLY A 150 -16.46 -1.19 -8.84
N LYS A 151 -15.74 -0.36 -9.61
CA LYS A 151 -15.18 -0.72 -10.93
C LYS A 151 -13.72 -1.12 -10.80
N ASN A 152 -13.24 -1.96 -11.71
CA ASN A 152 -11.82 -2.30 -11.83
C ASN A 152 -10.97 -1.05 -12.11
N ILE A 153 -9.71 -1.14 -11.77
CA ILE A 153 -8.72 -0.07 -11.87
C ILE A 153 -7.70 -0.47 -12.94
N PHE A 154 -7.29 0.48 -13.75
CA PHE A 154 -6.28 0.26 -14.78
C PHE A 154 -5.00 1.00 -14.42
N ALA A 155 -3.90 0.26 -14.31
CA ALA A 155 -2.57 0.79 -14.06
C ALA A 155 -1.76 0.76 -15.37
N LYS A 156 -1.35 1.93 -15.86
CA LYS A 156 -0.48 2.05 -17.04
C LYS A 156 0.98 2.09 -16.58
N LEU A 157 1.81 1.22 -17.14
CA LEU A 157 3.27 1.28 -17.01
C LEU A 157 3.81 2.36 -17.93
N LYS A 158 4.35 3.45 -17.36
CA LYS A 158 4.75 4.64 -18.11
C LYS A 158 5.77 4.33 -19.23
N ALA A 159 6.84 3.59 -18.90
CA ALA A 159 7.91 3.31 -19.84
C ALA A 159 7.59 2.20 -20.87
N LYS A 160 6.68 1.29 -20.53
CA LYS A 160 6.41 0.07 -21.32
C LYS A 160 5.18 0.18 -22.20
N ASN A 161 4.41 1.25 -22.09
CA ASN A 161 3.11 1.46 -22.73
C ASN A 161 2.15 0.25 -22.62
N LYS A 162 2.20 -0.43 -21.46
CA LYS A 162 1.35 -1.57 -21.13
C LYS A 162 0.36 -1.14 -20.06
N THR A 163 -0.87 -1.66 -20.14
CA THR A 163 -1.90 -1.45 -19.11
C THR A 163 -2.20 -2.78 -18.45
N ILE A 164 -2.36 -2.74 -17.13
CA ILE A 164 -2.67 -3.87 -16.27
C ILE A 164 -4.01 -3.61 -15.63
N GLU A 165 -4.88 -4.59 -15.69
CA GLU A 165 -6.18 -4.54 -15.01
C GLU A 165 -6.04 -5.07 -13.58
N LEU A 166 -6.54 -4.27 -12.63
CA LEU A 166 -6.52 -4.54 -11.21
C LEU A 166 -7.93 -4.52 -10.66
N THR A 167 -8.18 -5.37 -9.69
CA THR A 167 -9.44 -5.41 -8.95
C THR A 167 -9.20 -5.28 -7.45
N TYR A 168 -10.27 -5.30 -6.67
CA TYR A 168 -10.23 -5.29 -5.21
C TYR A 168 -11.52 -5.89 -4.67
N GLN A 169 -11.45 -6.55 -3.52
CA GLN A 169 -12.59 -7.19 -2.87
C GLN A 169 -13.01 -6.35 -1.65
N LEU A 170 -13.59 -5.17 -1.87
CA LEU A 170 -14.01 -4.26 -0.81
C LEU A 170 -15.54 -4.23 -0.68
N SER A 171 -16.05 -4.38 0.55
CA SER A 171 -17.44 -4.06 0.86
C SER A 171 -17.69 -2.55 0.72
N GLU A 172 -18.95 -2.11 0.67
CA GLU A 172 -19.29 -0.69 0.61
C GLU A 172 -18.66 0.11 1.75
N ARG A 173 -18.73 -0.42 2.99
CA ARG A 173 -18.11 0.19 4.16
C ARG A 173 -16.58 0.29 3.99
N GLN A 174 -15.93 -0.72 3.44
CA GLN A 174 -14.49 -0.70 3.23
C GLN A 174 -14.11 0.29 2.12
N ARG A 175 -14.93 0.44 1.08
CA ARG A 175 -14.74 1.49 0.07
C ARG A 175 -14.82 2.87 0.68
N GLU A 176 -15.83 3.13 1.54
CA GLU A 176 -15.94 4.39 2.28
C GLU A 176 -14.66 4.70 3.08
N ILE A 177 -14.13 3.70 3.82
CA ILE A 177 -12.89 3.85 4.59
C ILE A 177 -11.72 4.23 3.69
N ILE A 178 -11.54 3.55 2.56
CA ILE A 178 -10.47 3.86 1.60
C ILE A 178 -10.65 5.26 1.00
N LEU A 179 -11.85 5.63 0.60
CA LEU A 179 -12.16 6.94 0.01
C LEU A 179 -11.86 8.09 0.97
N GLN A 180 -12.11 7.90 2.26
CA GLN A 180 -11.84 8.89 3.32
C GLN A 180 -10.37 8.87 3.79
N GLY A 181 -9.51 7.99 3.25
CA GLY A 181 -8.10 7.88 3.64
C GLY A 181 -7.85 7.08 4.92
N GLY A 182 -8.88 6.42 5.48
CA GLY A 182 -8.74 5.53 6.63
C GLY A 182 -9.91 5.57 7.60
N LEU A 183 -9.95 4.60 8.48
CA LEU A 183 -11.05 4.39 9.43
C LEU A 183 -11.23 5.59 10.39
N ILE A 184 -10.12 6.21 10.83
CA ILE A 184 -10.18 7.35 11.77
C ILE A 184 -10.93 8.54 11.15
N ASN A 185 -10.74 8.81 9.86
CA ASN A 185 -11.44 9.89 9.18
C ASN A 185 -12.95 9.63 9.08
N VAL A 186 -13.34 8.39 8.78
CA VAL A 186 -14.75 7.98 8.79
C VAL A 186 -15.39 8.18 10.17
N MET A 187 -14.66 7.84 11.23
CA MET A 187 -15.17 8.05 12.59
C MET A 187 -15.33 9.55 12.93
N LYS A 188 -14.35 10.37 12.56
CA LYS A 188 -14.42 11.83 12.79
C LYS A 188 -15.55 12.51 12.02
N SER A 189 -15.87 12.05 10.80
CA SER A 189 -16.95 12.65 10.00
C SER A 189 -18.36 12.32 10.51
N ARG A 190 -18.48 11.36 11.45
CA ARG A 190 -19.75 10.92 12.06
C ARG A 190 -20.00 11.49 13.46
N THR A 191 -19.00 12.22 14.00
CA THR A 191 -19.07 12.96 15.26
C THR A 191 -19.40 14.41 15.02
#